data_039325f5f9533d3b1d6212d6f9797c7f
#
_entry.id   039325f5f9533d3b1d6212d6f9797c7f
#
_cell.length_a   1.000
_cell.length_b   1.000
_cell.length_c   1.000
_cell.angle_alpha   90.00
_cell.angle_beta   90.00
_cell.angle_gamma   90.00
#
_symmetry.space_group_name_H-M   'P 1'
#
loop_
_entity.id
_entity.type
_entity.pdbx_description
1 polymer ?
#
loop_
_entity_poly.entity_id
_entity_poly.type
_entity_poly.pdbx_seq_one_letter_code
_entity_poly.pdbx_strand_id
1 'polypeptide(L)'
;MYNGGGSGRIEGPGVEYASYDGDEELDPVEVNRYPIVESSGEPSAGAVLDVTVDLTTDANGGERLINVGSFAADWTEIELSVQIVGDWLKAVTPLTGSITLRRDGPTTPATFTCTVSPDYVRGTPAVLQVYYLHGTRICGSTRRDLAAADAPRKATDAEEQAKPAQPKAPPAAASVVTVAPDASGPALVVMIAGVEGQQQWVWKTYGPDGYRTGSGTVQLGGTAKTFADTLLASCPDLPVESFRRTMRGIGETIWRKAPDGFRDAYLRCRQVLGGDFPIQFSSDDPHVPWEMMKPDIDGGKVDHLYIEHPVARWPLNTNGALRPTFLPGDILSFVPDYPVQKLASAAAESAWICSTLGAIRMDPTRDAFLDLLDGKHPRPVQMIHFAGHGMADTGSNDGGIELQDAPVGLMEVNQSSVQIGHRDGPLIVLNACEASAGAEMLGMNTGWGAMVPATGFGGLIAPLWAVQDAMAFQMAQDTLPQLVSGRVTLGAAVRDARWKNADASVAALAYLTHGDVMARFATS
;
A
#
# COMPACT_ATOMS: atom_id res chain seq x y z
N MET A 1 -25.16 62.73 -6.09
CA MET A 1 -26.56 62.63 -6.57
C MET A 1 -26.82 61.18 -6.98
N TYR A 2 -27.70 60.62 -6.39
CA TYR A 2 -28.73 59.58 -6.35
C TYR A 2 -28.24 58.36 -5.56
N ASN A 3 -28.67 58.12 -4.34
CA ASN A 3 -29.95 57.57 -3.81
C ASN A 3 -30.22 56.19 -4.46
N GLY A 4 -30.26 55.06 -3.80
CA GLY A 4 -30.93 54.77 -2.52
C GLY A 4 -31.97 53.69 -2.80
N GLY A 5 -32.07 52.68 -1.99
CA GLY A 5 -33.15 51.72 -1.96
C GLY A 5 -32.67 50.28 -2.12
N GLY A 6 -32.78 49.42 -1.23
CA GLY A 6 -33.82 48.98 -0.37
C GLY A 6 -33.74 47.48 -0.33
N SER A 7 -33.17 46.89 0.74
CA SER A 7 -33.13 45.46 1.00
C SER A 7 -34.50 44.96 1.42
N GLY A 8 -35.19 44.28 0.51
CA GLY A 8 -36.37 43.50 0.85
C GLY A 8 -35.98 42.11 1.34
N ARG A 9 -36.05 41.85 2.63
CA ARG A 9 -36.01 40.53 3.24
C ARG A 9 -37.34 39.85 2.93
N ILE A 10 -37.32 38.79 2.15
CA ILE A 10 -38.48 37.90 1.99
C ILE A 10 -38.32 36.83 3.08
N GLU A 11 -39.19 36.93 4.11
CA GLU A 11 -39.38 35.84 5.08
C GLU A 11 -40.18 34.74 4.38
N GLY A 12 -39.55 33.59 4.12
CA GLY A 12 -40.24 32.38 3.73
C GLY A 12 -40.80 31.65 4.97
N PRO A 13 -41.88 30.87 4.83
CA PRO A 13 -42.56 30.22 5.95
C PRO A 13 -41.65 29.24 6.65
N GLY A 14 -41.62 29.30 7.98
CA GLY A 14 -40.89 28.39 8.85
C GLY A 14 -41.29 26.94 8.62
N VAL A 15 -40.33 26.13 8.24
CA VAL A 15 -40.44 24.68 8.30
C VAL A 15 -40.11 24.31 9.73
N GLU A 16 -41.10 23.91 10.53
CA GLU A 16 -40.89 23.20 11.79
C GLU A 16 -40.14 21.91 11.47
N TYR A 17 -38.88 21.86 11.84
CA TYR A 17 -38.16 20.59 11.91
C TYR A 17 -38.75 19.80 13.09
N ALA A 18 -39.51 18.76 12.76
CA ALA A 18 -39.88 17.76 13.72
C ALA A 18 -38.56 17.22 14.33
N SER A 19 -38.44 17.35 15.66
CA SER A 19 -37.42 16.69 16.43
C SER A 19 -37.60 15.18 16.22
N TYR A 20 -36.75 14.57 15.43
CA TYR A 20 -36.59 13.11 15.42
C TYR A 20 -36.03 12.72 16.78
N ASP A 21 -36.84 12.00 17.53
CA ASP A 21 -36.44 11.29 18.75
C ASP A 21 -35.28 10.37 18.40
N GLY A 22 -34.24 10.40 19.24
CA GLY A 22 -32.99 9.78 19.02
C GLY A 22 -33.09 8.26 18.78
N ASP A 23 -32.76 7.86 17.57
CA ASP A 23 -32.16 6.54 17.38
C ASP A 23 -30.76 6.64 18.01
N GLU A 24 -30.53 5.93 19.08
CA GLU A 24 -29.19 5.70 19.62
C GLU A 24 -28.38 5.06 18.47
N GLU A 25 -27.53 5.84 17.82
CA GLU A 25 -26.58 5.35 16.83
C GLU A 25 -25.65 4.38 17.58
N LEU A 26 -25.89 3.07 17.44
CA LEU A 26 -25.10 2.03 18.05
C LEU A 26 -23.66 2.13 17.54
N ASP A 27 -22.70 2.16 18.43
CA ASP A 27 -21.29 2.19 18.08
C ASP A 27 -20.94 1.09 17.06
N PRO A 28 -20.18 1.41 16.00
CA PRO A 28 -19.79 0.43 14.99
C PRO A 28 -18.97 -0.71 15.61
N VAL A 29 -19.19 -1.93 15.14
CA VAL A 29 -18.50 -3.14 15.60
C VAL A 29 -17.47 -3.60 14.58
N GLU A 30 -16.29 -3.97 15.06
CA GLU A 30 -15.27 -4.60 14.22
C GLU A 30 -15.61 -6.05 13.93
N VAL A 31 -15.52 -6.41 12.65
CA VAL A 31 -15.74 -7.78 12.20
C VAL A 31 -14.39 -8.41 11.86
N ASN A 32 -13.97 -9.34 12.71
CA ASN A 32 -12.72 -10.07 12.58
C ASN A 32 -13.00 -11.55 12.31
N ARG A 33 -12.26 -12.18 11.40
CA ARG A 33 -12.43 -13.58 11.01
C ARG A 33 -11.07 -14.26 10.77
N TYR A 34 -11.06 -15.57 10.92
CA TYR A 34 -9.92 -16.44 10.59
C TYR A 34 -10.17 -17.12 9.25
N PRO A 35 -9.18 -17.14 8.34
CA PRO A 35 -9.32 -17.76 7.04
C PRO A 35 -9.25 -19.28 7.12
N ILE A 36 -10.04 -19.94 6.28
CA ILE A 36 -9.98 -21.38 6.01
C ILE A 36 -9.78 -21.55 4.52
N VAL A 37 -8.75 -22.31 4.12
CA VAL A 37 -8.48 -22.65 2.72
C VAL A 37 -8.27 -24.16 2.64
N GLU A 38 -9.13 -24.83 1.88
CA GLU A 38 -9.11 -26.28 1.70
C GLU A 38 -9.08 -26.62 0.21
N SER A 39 -8.49 -27.75 -0.14
CA SER A 39 -8.51 -28.30 -1.51
C SER A 39 -9.06 -29.72 -1.53
N SER A 40 -9.67 -30.10 -2.66
CA SER A 40 -10.23 -31.44 -2.86
C SER A 40 -9.17 -32.54 -3.02
N GLY A 41 -7.90 -32.18 -3.09
CA GLY A 41 -6.76 -33.10 -3.21
C GLY A 41 -5.43 -32.40 -3.38
N GLU A 42 -4.36 -33.21 -3.54
CA GLU A 42 -3.01 -32.71 -3.81
C GLU A 42 -2.87 -32.21 -5.26
N PRO A 43 -2.16 -31.09 -5.50
CA PRO A 43 -1.86 -30.62 -6.85
C PRO A 43 -1.04 -31.63 -7.65
N SER A 44 -1.46 -31.90 -8.87
CA SER A 44 -0.73 -32.70 -9.85
C SER A 44 -0.91 -32.16 -11.26
N ALA A 45 0.11 -32.25 -12.11
CA ALA A 45 0.13 -31.66 -13.45
C ALA A 45 -1.12 -31.98 -14.26
N GLY A 46 -1.80 -30.96 -14.74
CA GLY A 46 -3.04 -31.06 -15.53
C GLY A 46 -4.30 -31.48 -14.76
N ALA A 47 -4.22 -31.71 -13.44
CA ALA A 47 -5.37 -32.08 -12.64
C ALA A 47 -6.31 -30.88 -12.43
N VAL A 48 -7.57 -31.20 -12.16
CA VAL A 48 -8.59 -30.23 -11.73
C VAL A 48 -8.80 -30.39 -10.24
N LEU A 49 -8.72 -29.30 -9.49
CA LEU A 49 -8.93 -29.25 -8.05
C LEU A 49 -10.04 -28.26 -7.73
N ASP A 50 -10.88 -28.62 -6.76
CA ASP A 50 -11.76 -27.63 -6.14
C ASP A 50 -11.08 -27.07 -4.89
N VAL A 51 -11.00 -25.76 -4.81
CA VAL A 51 -10.47 -25.00 -3.67
C VAL A 51 -11.64 -24.28 -3.02
N THR A 52 -11.83 -24.51 -1.73
CA THR A 52 -12.84 -23.84 -0.92
C THR A 52 -12.15 -22.84 -0.01
N VAL A 53 -12.64 -21.61 -0.04
CA VAL A 53 -12.17 -20.51 0.81
C VAL A 53 -13.32 -20.04 1.67
N ASP A 54 -13.11 -20.01 2.97
CA ASP A 54 -14.10 -19.60 3.96
C ASP A 54 -13.48 -18.73 5.05
N LEU A 55 -14.31 -18.16 5.89
CA LEU A 55 -13.93 -17.33 7.04
C LEU A 55 -14.71 -17.77 8.29
N THR A 56 -14.02 -18.01 9.40
CA THR A 56 -14.60 -18.45 10.68
C THR A 56 -14.31 -17.48 11.81
N THR A 57 -15.09 -17.56 12.88
CA THR A 57 -14.83 -16.88 14.15
C THR A 57 -13.82 -17.62 15.02
N ASP A 58 -13.59 -18.91 14.75
CA ASP A 58 -12.74 -19.76 15.57
C ASP A 58 -11.28 -19.69 15.15
N ALA A 59 -10.40 -19.44 16.11
CA ALA A 59 -8.95 -19.44 15.90
C ALA A 59 -8.43 -20.87 15.73
N ASN A 60 -8.62 -21.45 14.54
CA ASN A 60 -8.14 -22.80 14.22
C ASN A 60 -6.71 -22.75 13.71
N GLY A 61 -5.77 -23.24 14.53
CA GLY A 61 -4.46 -23.66 14.03
C GLY A 61 -3.42 -22.60 13.73
N GLY A 62 -3.53 -21.38 14.27
CA GLY A 62 -2.48 -20.35 14.16
C GLY A 62 -2.52 -19.51 12.89
N GLU A 63 -3.60 -19.52 12.17
CA GLU A 63 -3.82 -18.62 11.04
C GLU A 63 -4.07 -17.17 11.51
N ARG A 64 -3.70 -16.21 10.70
CA ARG A 64 -3.74 -14.80 11.05
C ARG A 64 -5.15 -14.24 10.90
N LEU A 65 -5.57 -13.47 11.90
CA LEU A 65 -6.84 -12.76 11.89
C LEU A 65 -6.94 -11.76 10.73
N ILE A 66 -8.06 -11.78 10.02
CA ILE A 66 -8.43 -10.83 8.99
C ILE A 66 -9.43 -9.84 9.59
N ASN A 67 -9.13 -8.55 9.51
CA ASN A 67 -10.07 -7.50 9.86
C ASN A 67 -10.88 -7.12 8.63
N VAL A 68 -12.15 -7.50 8.62
CA VAL A 68 -13.07 -7.23 7.51
C VAL A 68 -13.47 -5.76 7.45
N GLY A 69 -13.46 -5.07 8.60
CA GLY A 69 -13.81 -3.67 8.74
C GLY A 69 -14.76 -3.43 9.92
N SER A 70 -15.14 -2.16 10.11
CA SER A 70 -16.16 -1.75 11.06
C SER A 70 -17.51 -1.63 10.36
N PHE A 71 -18.55 -2.16 10.98
CA PHE A 71 -19.91 -2.20 10.44
C PHE A 71 -20.90 -1.73 11.52
N ALA A 72 -22.08 -1.27 11.09
CA ALA A 72 -23.16 -0.94 12.01
C ALA A 72 -23.41 -2.14 12.97
N ALA A 73 -23.69 -1.87 14.23
CA ALA A 73 -23.86 -2.94 15.24
C ALA A 73 -24.98 -3.93 14.91
N ASP A 74 -25.91 -3.54 14.05
CA ASP A 74 -27.06 -4.33 13.59
C ASP A 74 -26.82 -5.00 12.21
N TRP A 75 -25.57 -5.04 11.70
CA TRP A 75 -25.28 -5.69 10.43
C TRP A 75 -25.79 -7.13 10.41
N THR A 76 -26.31 -7.56 9.28
CA THR A 76 -26.87 -8.92 9.11
C THR A 76 -26.02 -9.78 8.20
N GLU A 77 -25.63 -9.23 7.06
CA GLU A 77 -24.81 -9.90 6.04
C GLU A 77 -23.74 -8.96 5.50
N ILE A 78 -22.55 -9.50 5.20
CA ILE A 78 -21.44 -8.80 4.54
C ILE A 78 -20.96 -9.68 3.40
N GLU A 79 -20.95 -9.14 2.18
CA GLU A 79 -20.39 -9.83 1.03
C GLU A 79 -18.94 -9.42 0.83
N LEU A 80 -18.04 -10.41 0.80
CA LEU A 80 -16.63 -10.23 0.47
C LEU A 80 -16.32 -10.87 -0.87
N SER A 81 -15.63 -10.15 -1.74
CA SER A 81 -15.01 -10.75 -2.91
C SER A 81 -13.74 -11.47 -2.49
N VAL A 82 -13.54 -12.66 -3.04
CA VAL A 82 -12.36 -13.48 -2.84
C VAL A 82 -11.64 -13.64 -4.16
N GLN A 83 -10.34 -13.46 -4.15
CA GLN A 83 -9.49 -13.71 -5.31
C GLN A 83 -8.38 -14.66 -4.93
N ILE A 84 -8.12 -15.65 -5.77
CA ILE A 84 -7.05 -16.60 -5.58
C ILE A 84 -6.04 -16.50 -6.71
N VAL A 85 -4.76 -16.60 -6.34
CA VAL A 85 -3.62 -16.56 -7.26
C VAL A 85 -2.63 -17.67 -6.88
N GLY A 86 -2.06 -18.34 -7.86
CA GLY A 86 -1.01 -19.34 -7.67
C GLY A 86 -0.27 -19.56 -8.98
N ASP A 87 1.07 -19.61 -8.92
CA ASP A 87 1.94 -19.81 -10.07
C ASP A 87 1.82 -21.20 -10.70
N TRP A 88 1.40 -22.16 -9.91
CA TRP A 88 1.13 -23.54 -10.30
C TRP A 88 -0.27 -23.74 -10.96
N LEU A 89 -1.09 -22.67 -10.97
CA LEU A 89 -2.41 -22.71 -11.61
C LEU A 89 -2.30 -22.37 -13.10
N LYS A 90 -3.00 -23.15 -13.93
CA LYS A 90 -3.24 -22.76 -15.32
C LYS A 90 -4.21 -21.59 -15.32
N ALA A 91 -3.76 -20.42 -15.75
CA ALA A 91 -4.60 -19.22 -15.82
C ALA A 91 -5.74 -19.43 -16.83
N VAL A 92 -6.91 -19.83 -16.34
CA VAL A 92 -8.15 -19.91 -17.11
C VAL A 92 -9.26 -19.24 -16.31
N THR A 93 -9.63 -18.01 -16.68
CA THR A 93 -10.76 -17.23 -16.17
C THR A 93 -10.64 -16.72 -14.72
N PRO A 94 -11.32 -15.64 -14.37
CA PRO A 94 -11.08 -14.97 -13.10
C PRO A 94 -11.30 -15.95 -11.95
N LEU A 95 -10.21 -16.26 -11.27
CA LEU A 95 -10.23 -16.99 -10.02
C LEU A 95 -10.79 -16.08 -8.92
N THR A 96 -12.01 -15.60 -9.14
CA THR A 96 -12.75 -14.70 -8.26
C THR A 96 -14.05 -15.38 -7.84
N GLY A 97 -14.36 -15.26 -6.55
CA GLY A 97 -15.58 -15.76 -5.93
C GLY A 97 -16.09 -14.77 -4.89
N SER A 98 -17.12 -15.14 -4.16
CA SER A 98 -17.61 -14.34 -3.04
C SER A 98 -17.86 -15.21 -1.81
N ILE A 99 -17.62 -14.64 -0.63
CA ILE A 99 -18.00 -15.17 0.67
C ILE A 99 -19.08 -14.27 1.23
N THR A 100 -20.19 -14.86 1.71
CA THR A 100 -21.19 -14.12 2.48
C THR A 100 -21.02 -14.43 3.94
N LEU A 101 -20.56 -13.43 4.70
CA LEU A 101 -20.55 -13.49 6.16
C LEU A 101 -21.95 -13.20 6.66
N ARG A 102 -22.42 -13.99 7.63
CA ARG A 102 -23.64 -13.71 8.39
C ARG A 102 -23.29 -13.44 9.83
N ARG A 103 -24.00 -12.48 10.43
CA ARG A 103 -23.85 -12.21 11.86
C ARG A 103 -24.27 -13.41 12.68
N ASP A 104 -25.45 -13.95 12.37
CA ASP A 104 -26.06 -15.07 13.06
C ASP A 104 -26.23 -16.23 12.07
N GLY A 105 -25.21 -17.09 12.00
CA GLY A 105 -25.27 -18.28 11.13
C GLY A 105 -23.96 -18.60 10.41
N PRO A 106 -23.95 -19.69 9.65
CA PRO A 106 -22.77 -20.09 8.90
C PRO A 106 -22.50 -19.14 7.73
N THR A 107 -21.24 -18.98 7.38
CA THR A 107 -20.80 -18.31 6.17
C THR A 107 -21.19 -19.09 4.93
N THR A 108 -21.29 -18.43 3.79
CA THR A 108 -21.35 -19.11 2.49
C THR A 108 -19.95 -19.03 1.88
N PRO A 109 -19.22 -20.16 1.76
CA PRO A 109 -17.84 -20.15 1.27
C PRO A 109 -17.76 -19.87 -0.23
N ALA A 110 -16.59 -19.37 -0.67
CA ALA A 110 -16.25 -19.30 -2.08
C ALA A 110 -15.61 -20.62 -2.53
N THR A 111 -16.06 -21.17 -3.66
CA THR A 111 -15.51 -22.39 -4.25
C THR A 111 -14.95 -22.08 -5.65
N PHE A 112 -13.74 -22.57 -5.92
CA PHE A 112 -13.02 -22.36 -7.17
C PHE A 112 -12.65 -23.71 -7.77
N THR A 113 -13.00 -23.93 -9.02
CA THR A 113 -12.50 -25.07 -9.77
C THR A 113 -11.24 -24.65 -10.52
N CYS A 114 -10.09 -25.15 -10.07
CA CYS A 114 -8.77 -24.78 -10.52
C CYS A 114 -8.17 -25.88 -11.39
N THR A 115 -7.54 -25.51 -12.51
CA THR A 115 -6.70 -26.46 -13.28
C THR A 115 -5.24 -26.23 -12.93
N VAL A 116 -4.53 -27.27 -12.53
CA VAL A 116 -3.09 -27.25 -12.28
C VAL A 116 -2.34 -27.12 -13.60
N SER A 117 -1.27 -26.33 -13.63
CA SER A 117 -0.42 -26.18 -14.81
C SER A 117 0.09 -27.56 -15.26
N PRO A 118 0.12 -27.86 -16.57
CA PRO A 118 0.76 -29.07 -17.09
C PRO A 118 2.24 -29.16 -16.73
N ASP A 119 2.89 -28.02 -16.49
CA ASP A 119 4.32 -27.92 -16.17
C ASP A 119 4.61 -28.03 -14.67
N TYR A 120 3.56 -28.19 -13.84
CA TYR A 120 3.73 -28.34 -12.40
C TYR A 120 4.47 -29.62 -12.05
N VAL A 121 5.53 -29.49 -11.25
CA VAL A 121 6.34 -30.62 -10.78
C VAL A 121 5.87 -31.05 -9.39
N ARG A 122 5.41 -32.28 -9.27
CA ARG A 122 4.95 -32.83 -7.99
C ARG A 122 6.07 -32.76 -6.93
N GLY A 123 5.72 -32.24 -5.75
CA GLY A 123 6.68 -32.05 -4.65
C GLY A 123 7.32 -30.67 -4.62
N THR A 124 7.03 -29.79 -5.57
CA THR A 124 7.29 -28.37 -5.43
C THR A 124 6.17 -27.71 -4.63
N PRO A 125 6.45 -26.61 -3.90
CA PRO A 125 5.41 -25.87 -3.19
C PRO A 125 4.28 -25.44 -4.12
N ALA A 126 3.03 -25.73 -3.76
CA ALA A 126 1.84 -25.25 -4.46
C ALA A 126 1.20 -24.12 -3.66
N VAL A 127 1.86 -22.98 -3.66
CA VAL A 127 1.43 -21.84 -2.86
C VAL A 127 0.22 -21.19 -3.49
N LEU A 128 -0.88 -21.12 -2.74
CA LEU A 128 -2.07 -20.36 -3.07
C LEU A 128 -2.09 -19.08 -2.24
N GLN A 129 -2.19 -17.95 -2.91
CA GLN A 129 -2.43 -16.66 -2.29
C GLN A 129 -3.91 -16.31 -2.44
N VAL A 130 -4.56 -15.99 -1.34
CA VAL A 130 -5.98 -15.62 -1.27
C VAL A 130 -6.09 -14.19 -0.79
N TYR A 131 -6.88 -13.38 -1.49
CA TYR A 131 -7.19 -12.00 -1.12
C TYR A 131 -8.67 -11.84 -0.84
N TYR A 132 -8.98 -11.11 0.23
CA TYR A 132 -10.33 -10.82 0.67
C TYR A 132 -10.59 -9.32 0.49
N LEU A 133 -11.66 -8.98 -0.21
CA LEU A 133 -12.01 -7.59 -0.51
C LEU A 133 -13.45 -7.30 -0.08
N HIS A 134 -13.63 -6.26 0.70
CA HIS A 134 -14.93 -5.63 0.90
C HIS A 134 -15.04 -4.44 -0.07
N GLY A 135 -15.96 -4.54 -1.01
CA GLY A 135 -16.00 -3.58 -2.12
C GLY A 135 -14.71 -3.62 -2.95
N THR A 136 -14.02 -2.50 -3.05
CA THR A 136 -12.69 -2.36 -3.68
C THR A 136 -11.56 -2.35 -2.66
N ARG A 137 -11.85 -2.53 -1.38
CA ARG A 137 -10.85 -2.48 -0.32
C ARG A 137 -10.33 -3.89 0.00
N ILE A 138 -9.01 -4.07 0.01
CA ILE A 138 -8.37 -5.30 0.48
C ILE A 138 -8.45 -5.30 2.02
N CYS A 139 -9.18 -6.29 2.58
CA CYS A 139 -9.33 -6.47 4.02
C CYS A 139 -8.23 -7.35 4.61
N GLY A 140 -7.63 -8.21 3.79
CA GLY A 140 -6.57 -9.12 4.21
C GLY A 140 -6.20 -10.12 3.14
N SER A 141 -5.19 -10.92 3.44
CA SER A 141 -4.74 -12.02 2.58
C SER A 141 -4.32 -13.23 3.40
N THR A 142 -4.35 -14.39 2.77
CA THR A 142 -3.88 -15.66 3.33
C THR A 142 -3.01 -16.36 2.32
N ARG A 143 -1.92 -16.95 2.77
CA ARG A 143 -1.02 -17.77 1.98
C ARG A 143 -1.06 -19.21 2.47
N ARG A 144 -1.37 -20.16 1.58
CA ARG A 144 -1.44 -21.59 1.89
C ARG A 144 -0.64 -22.39 0.90
N ASP A 145 0.22 -23.29 1.37
CA ASP A 145 0.84 -24.31 0.53
C ASP A 145 -0.04 -25.56 0.53
N LEU A 146 -0.67 -25.85 -0.60
CA LEU A 146 -1.58 -26.98 -0.74
C LEU A 146 -0.83 -28.33 -0.90
N ALA A 147 0.45 -28.31 -1.26
CA ALA A 147 1.29 -29.52 -1.32
C ALA A 147 1.73 -29.99 0.07
N ALA A 148 1.75 -29.10 1.07
CA ALA A 148 2.16 -29.39 2.45
C ALA A 148 1.00 -29.84 3.35
N ALA A 149 -0.23 -29.91 2.83
CA ALA A 149 -1.44 -30.09 3.63
C ALA A 149 -1.59 -31.49 4.28
N ASP A 150 -0.87 -32.51 3.80
CA ASP A 150 -1.04 -33.91 4.23
C ASP A 150 0.15 -34.54 4.96
N ALA A 151 1.09 -33.77 5.49
CA ALA A 151 1.99 -34.33 6.49
C ALA A 151 1.21 -34.49 7.81
N PRO A 152 0.86 -35.72 8.23
CA PRO A 152 0.22 -35.92 9.52
C PRO A 152 1.14 -35.30 10.58
N ARG A 153 0.63 -34.34 11.36
CA ARG A 153 1.33 -33.88 12.56
C ARG A 153 1.58 -35.10 13.43
N LYS A 154 2.78 -35.70 13.33
CA LYS A 154 3.26 -36.64 14.34
C LYS A 154 3.26 -35.87 15.64
N ALA A 155 2.34 -36.26 16.52
CA ALA A 155 2.47 -35.95 17.91
C ALA A 155 3.81 -36.54 18.36
N THR A 156 4.82 -35.75 18.43
CA THR A 156 6.06 -36.09 19.12
C THR A 156 5.74 -35.91 20.60
N ASP A 157 5.37 -37.03 21.25
CA ASP A 157 5.62 -37.23 22.65
C ASP A 157 7.15 -37.11 22.85
N ALA A 158 7.58 -35.93 23.15
CA ALA A 158 8.92 -35.67 23.66
C ALA A 158 8.76 -34.78 24.89
N GLU A 159 8.92 -35.39 26.03
CA GLU A 159 9.26 -34.74 27.28
C GLU A 159 10.45 -33.80 27.02
N GLU A 160 10.19 -32.52 26.81
CA GLU A 160 11.23 -31.52 26.83
C GLU A 160 11.08 -30.68 28.10
N GLN A 161 12.10 -30.85 28.93
CA GLN A 161 12.26 -30.25 30.24
C GLN A 161 11.95 -28.75 30.22
N ALA A 162 11.08 -28.36 31.16
CA ALA A 162 10.68 -27.01 31.42
C ALA A 162 11.90 -26.07 31.62
N LYS A 163 12.21 -25.24 30.62
CA LYS A 163 12.93 -23.99 30.84
C LYS A 163 11.98 -23.02 31.54
N PRO A 164 12.48 -22.26 32.55
CA PRO A 164 11.65 -21.29 33.24
C PRO A 164 11.08 -20.28 32.25
N ALA A 165 9.77 -20.13 32.27
CA ALA A 165 9.04 -19.18 31.45
C ALA A 165 9.56 -17.76 31.66
N GLN A 166 10.12 -17.17 30.62
CA GLN A 166 10.29 -15.72 30.57
C GLN A 166 8.91 -15.07 30.69
N PRO A 167 8.79 -13.95 31.43
CA PRO A 167 7.51 -13.27 31.56
C PRO A 167 7.00 -12.90 30.17
N LYS A 168 5.84 -13.41 29.82
CA LYS A 168 5.12 -13.07 28.60
C LYS A 168 4.91 -11.57 28.61
N ALA A 169 5.51 -10.86 27.65
CA ALA A 169 5.18 -9.45 27.42
C ALA A 169 3.65 -9.33 27.31
N PRO A 170 3.04 -8.30 27.92
CA PRO A 170 1.61 -8.09 27.76
C PRO A 170 1.30 -8.03 26.25
N PRO A 171 0.18 -8.64 25.80
CA PRO A 171 -0.22 -8.53 24.41
C PRO A 171 -0.27 -7.04 24.08
N ALA A 172 0.49 -6.63 23.06
CA ALA A 172 0.40 -5.28 22.53
C ALA A 172 -1.09 -5.05 22.24
N ALA A 173 -1.67 -4.02 22.88
CA ALA A 173 -3.03 -3.64 22.62
C ALA A 173 -3.12 -3.40 21.11
N ALA A 174 -3.87 -4.25 20.41
CA ALA A 174 -4.16 -4.02 19.01
C ALA A 174 -4.82 -2.65 18.94
N SER A 175 -4.13 -1.69 18.33
CA SER A 175 -4.72 -0.38 18.10
C SER A 175 -5.89 -0.61 17.16
N VAL A 176 -7.08 -0.52 17.70
CA VAL A 176 -8.33 -0.67 16.98
C VAL A 176 -8.45 0.52 16.04
N VAL A 177 -8.19 0.30 14.76
CA VAL A 177 -8.43 1.33 13.74
C VAL A 177 -9.90 1.25 13.37
N THR A 178 -10.69 2.13 13.94
CA THR A 178 -12.10 2.27 13.59
C THR A 178 -12.19 2.82 12.17
N VAL A 179 -12.60 2.00 11.22
CA VAL A 179 -12.91 2.45 9.86
C VAL A 179 -14.34 3.00 9.89
N ALA A 180 -14.52 4.26 9.54
CA ALA A 180 -15.86 4.81 9.40
C ALA A 180 -16.68 3.95 8.41
N PRO A 181 -17.95 3.67 8.68
CA PRO A 181 -18.80 2.78 7.87
C PRO A 181 -18.90 3.18 6.38
N ASP A 182 -18.66 4.44 6.09
CA ASP A 182 -18.73 5.08 4.78
C ASP A 182 -17.37 5.29 4.10
N ALA A 183 -16.28 4.74 4.66
CA ALA A 183 -14.96 4.83 4.03
C ALA A 183 -14.96 4.09 2.68
N SER A 184 -15.31 4.81 1.62
CA SER A 184 -15.24 4.30 0.25
C SER A 184 -13.82 3.84 -0.08
N GLY A 185 -13.69 2.64 -0.63
CA GLY A 185 -12.43 2.15 -1.16
C GLY A 185 -12.00 2.94 -2.40
N PRO A 186 -10.83 2.65 -2.98
CA PRO A 186 -10.41 3.26 -4.24
C PRO A 186 -11.40 2.90 -5.37
N ALA A 187 -11.52 3.77 -6.36
CA ALA A 187 -12.40 3.52 -7.49
C ALA A 187 -11.89 2.39 -8.40
N LEU A 188 -10.58 2.19 -8.44
CA LEU A 188 -9.92 1.12 -9.18
C LEU A 188 -8.86 0.45 -8.29
N VAL A 189 -8.99 -0.85 -8.12
CA VAL A 189 -7.99 -1.69 -7.47
C VAL A 189 -7.41 -2.65 -8.49
N VAL A 190 -6.09 -2.79 -8.49
CA VAL A 190 -5.36 -3.68 -9.41
C VAL A 190 -4.43 -4.57 -8.59
N MET A 191 -4.58 -5.87 -8.74
CA MET A 191 -3.70 -6.86 -8.15
C MET A 191 -2.87 -7.53 -9.24
N ILE A 192 -1.57 -7.60 -9.04
CA ILE A 192 -0.59 -8.07 -10.01
C ILE A 192 0.27 -9.12 -9.33
N ALA A 193 0.19 -10.36 -9.81
CA ALA A 193 1.01 -11.47 -9.33
C ALA A 193 2.00 -11.90 -10.42
N GLY A 194 3.28 -12.01 -10.07
CA GLY A 194 4.36 -12.41 -10.97
C GLY A 194 4.52 -13.92 -11.05
N VAL A 195 4.75 -14.43 -12.27
CA VAL A 195 5.10 -15.82 -12.53
C VAL A 195 6.13 -15.82 -13.65
N GLU A 196 7.37 -16.22 -13.39
CA GLU A 196 8.46 -16.44 -14.36
C GLU A 196 8.39 -15.58 -15.66
N GLY A 197 8.52 -14.25 -15.53
CA GLY A 197 8.47 -13.32 -16.68
C GLY A 197 7.08 -13.00 -17.20
N GLN A 198 6.05 -13.60 -16.62
CA GLN A 198 4.64 -13.32 -16.86
C GLN A 198 4.02 -12.71 -15.61
N GLN A 199 3.08 -11.79 -15.76
CA GLN A 199 2.27 -11.26 -14.67
C GLN A 199 0.80 -11.55 -14.90
N GLN A 200 0.14 -12.01 -13.86
CA GLN A 200 -1.32 -12.15 -13.81
C GLN A 200 -1.92 -10.91 -13.17
N TRP A 201 -2.86 -10.29 -13.86
CA TRP A 201 -3.55 -9.11 -13.41
C TRP A 201 -5.00 -9.43 -13.10
N VAL A 202 -5.48 -8.93 -11.98
CA VAL A 202 -6.89 -8.88 -11.65
C VAL A 202 -7.21 -7.46 -11.21
N TRP A 203 -8.26 -6.88 -11.74
CA TRP A 203 -8.70 -5.55 -11.35
C TRP A 203 -10.17 -5.52 -10.99
N LYS A 204 -10.51 -4.62 -10.09
CA LYS A 204 -11.88 -4.36 -9.68
C LYS A 204 -12.15 -2.87 -9.74
N THR A 205 -13.23 -2.49 -10.41
CA THR A 205 -13.67 -1.10 -10.54
C THR A 205 -14.97 -0.90 -9.79
N TYR A 206 -15.15 0.29 -9.26
CA TYR A 206 -16.42 0.76 -8.71
C TYR A 206 -16.95 1.92 -9.55
N GLY A 207 -18.22 1.90 -9.88
CA GLY A 207 -18.89 2.94 -10.65
C GLY A 207 -20.40 2.91 -10.44
N PRO A 208 -21.17 3.75 -11.17
CA PRO A 208 -22.63 3.83 -11.04
C PRO A 208 -23.36 2.51 -11.20
N ASP A 209 -22.77 1.59 -12.00
CA ASP A 209 -23.31 0.25 -12.25
C ASP A 209 -22.81 -0.80 -11.22
N GLY A 210 -22.22 -0.34 -10.11
CA GLY A 210 -21.62 -1.19 -9.07
C GLY A 210 -20.21 -1.67 -9.41
N TYR A 211 -19.84 -2.82 -8.83
CA TYR A 211 -18.49 -3.39 -8.98
C TYR A 211 -18.37 -4.22 -10.26
N ARG A 212 -17.27 -4.04 -10.98
CA ARG A 212 -16.89 -4.86 -12.13
C ARG A 212 -15.49 -5.42 -11.92
N THR A 213 -15.33 -6.71 -12.21
CA THR A 213 -14.03 -7.40 -12.10
C THR A 213 -13.57 -7.81 -13.50
N GLY A 214 -12.27 -7.74 -13.73
CA GLY A 214 -11.63 -8.22 -14.94
C GLY A 214 -10.27 -8.82 -14.62
N SER A 215 -9.72 -9.58 -15.57
CA SER A 215 -8.40 -10.20 -15.44
C SER A 215 -7.68 -10.22 -16.79
N GLY A 216 -6.36 -10.37 -16.72
CA GLY A 216 -5.53 -10.48 -17.91
C GLY A 216 -4.11 -10.90 -17.55
N THR A 217 -3.30 -11.19 -18.57
CA THR A 217 -1.91 -11.57 -18.41
C THR A 217 -0.99 -10.66 -19.20
N VAL A 218 0.22 -10.47 -18.71
CA VAL A 218 1.25 -9.62 -19.32
C VAL A 218 2.53 -10.42 -19.48
N GLN A 219 3.14 -10.34 -20.64
CA GLN A 219 4.50 -10.83 -20.91
C GLN A 219 5.46 -9.63 -20.90
N LEU A 220 6.42 -9.60 -19.98
CA LEU A 220 7.41 -8.53 -19.89
C LEU A 220 8.57 -8.71 -20.88
N GLY A 221 8.85 -9.95 -21.32
CA GLY A 221 9.98 -10.28 -22.18
C GLY A 221 11.29 -10.48 -21.42
N GLY A 222 11.22 -10.61 -20.11
CA GLY A 222 12.31 -10.81 -19.15
C GLY A 222 11.77 -10.73 -17.74
N THR A 223 12.64 -10.63 -16.73
CA THR A 223 12.19 -10.39 -15.36
C THR A 223 11.63 -8.97 -15.23
N ALA A 224 10.74 -8.75 -14.27
CA ALA A 224 10.19 -7.43 -13.98
C ALA A 224 11.29 -6.43 -13.60
N LYS A 225 12.29 -6.88 -12.83
CA LYS A 225 13.48 -6.08 -12.50
C LYS A 225 14.22 -5.63 -13.75
N THR A 226 14.58 -6.56 -14.65
CA THR A 226 15.30 -6.21 -15.90
C THR A 226 14.50 -5.25 -16.78
N PHE A 227 13.19 -5.43 -16.85
CA PHE A 227 12.30 -4.53 -17.60
C PHE A 227 12.31 -3.13 -17.00
N ALA A 228 12.14 -3.01 -15.69
CA ALA A 228 12.14 -1.72 -14.99
C ALA A 228 13.50 -1.03 -15.05
N ASP A 229 14.61 -1.74 -14.77
CA ASP A 229 15.97 -1.20 -14.84
C ASP A 229 16.27 -0.62 -16.24
N THR A 230 15.90 -1.35 -17.30
CA THR A 230 16.11 -0.89 -18.66
C THR A 230 15.34 0.42 -18.97
N LEU A 231 14.12 0.55 -18.47
CA LEU A 231 13.28 1.72 -18.71
C LEU A 231 13.73 2.94 -17.91
N LEU A 232 14.17 2.74 -16.68
CA LEU A 232 14.38 3.82 -15.73
C LEU A 232 15.85 4.26 -15.59
N ALA A 233 16.79 3.50 -16.17
CA ALA A 233 18.23 3.72 -16.03
C ALA A 233 18.69 5.17 -16.27
N SER A 234 18.03 5.88 -17.17
CA SER A 234 18.40 7.27 -17.50
C SER A 234 17.63 8.33 -16.71
N CYS A 235 16.64 7.95 -15.89
CA CYS A 235 15.76 8.94 -15.26
C CYS A 235 16.48 9.95 -14.37
N PRO A 236 17.45 9.55 -13.52
CA PRO A 236 18.15 10.51 -12.65
C PRO A 236 18.88 11.62 -13.40
N ASP A 237 19.40 11.31 -14.59
CA ASP A 237 20.29 12.17 -15.37
C ASP A 237 19.56 12.91 -16.51
N LEU A 238 18.23 12.86 -16.56
CA LEU A 238 17.48 13.49 -17.64
C LEU A 238 17.58 15.02 -17.58
N PRO A 239 17.98 15.69 -18.69
CA PRO A 239 18.06 17.13 -18.74
C PRO A 239 16.68 17.79 -18.56
N VAL A 240 16.65 18.93 -17.87
CA VAL A 240 15.41 19.68 -17.58
C VAL A 240 14.62 20.01 -18.87
N GLU A 241 15.31 20.30 -19.97
CA GLU A 241 14.69 20.70 -21.24
C GLU A 241 14.02 19.54 -21.99
N SER A 242 14.37 18.27 -21.66
CA SER A 242 13.92 17.12 -22.45
C SER A 242 13.30 15.99 -21.64
N PHE A 243 13.36 16.03 -20.30
CA PHE A 243 12.90 14.89 -19.47
C PHE A 243 11.44 14.54 -19.72
N ARG A 244 10.56 15.51 -19.93
CA ARG A 244 9.12 15.26 -20.16
C ARG A 244 8.87 14.36 -21.37
N ARG A 245 9.67 14.51 -22.44
CA ARG A 245 9.55 13.65 -23.63
C ARG A 245 9.96 12.22 -23.33
N THR A 246 11.04 12.02 -22.60
CA THR A 246 11.52 10.68 -22.21
C THR A 246 10.55 10.02 -21.24
N MET A 247 10.10 10.73 -20.21
CA MET A 247 9.10 10.24 -19.26
C MET A 247 7.80 9.83 -19.96
N ARG A 248 7.35 10.60 -20.95
CA ARG A 248 6.21 10.22 -21.79
C ARG A 248 6.45 8.89 -22.48
N GLY A 249 7.60 8.69 -23.12
CA GLY A 249 7.95 7.45 -23.81
C GLY A 249 8.00 6.25 -22.87
N ILE A 250 8.54 6.43 -21.65
CA ILE A 250 8.54 5.43 -20.58
C ILE A 250 7.11 5.08 -20.21
N GLY A 251 6.29 6.06 -19.86
CA GLY A 251 4.91 5.84 -19.42
C GLY A 251 4.04 5.17 -20.50
N GLU A 252 4.16 5.58 -21.77
CA GLU A 252 3.47 4.94 -22.88
C GLU A 252 3.95 3.50 -23.12
N THR A 253 5.25 3.23 -22.88
CA THR A 253 5.79 1.86 -22.98
C THR A 253 5.19 0.97 -21.88
N ILE A 254 5.11 1.45 -20.64
CA ILE A 254 4.49 0.72 -19.54
C ILE A 254 2.98 0.53 -19.82
N TRP A 255 2.29 1.55 -20.31
CA TRP A 255 0.86 1.48 -20.67
C TRP A 255 0.56 0.41 -21.71
N ARG A 256 1.37 0.32 -22.76
CA ARG A 256 1.21 -0.70 -23.82
C ARG A 256 1.47 -2.13 -23.32
N LYS A 257 2.18 -2.30 -22.20
CA LYS A 257 2.34 -3.60 -21.55
C LYS A 257 1.12 -4.03 -20.76
N ALA A 258 0.33 -3.10 -20.22
CA ALA A 258 -0.86 -3.45 -19.45
C ALA A 258 -1.88 -4.22 -20.30
N PRO A 259 -2.65 -5.17 -19.72
CA PRO A 259 -3.66 -5.94 -20.44
C PRO A 259 -4.70 -5.04 -21.12
N ASP A 260 -5.16 -5.40 -22.31
CA ASP A 260 -6.19 -4.64 -23.05
C ASP A 260 -7.45 -4.42 -22.20
N GLY A 261 -7.93 -5.48 -21.54
CA GLY A 261 -9.09 -5.40 -20.67
C GLY A 261 -8.93 -4.44 -19.49
N PHE A 262 -7.70 -4.32 -18.94
CA PHE A 262 -7.41 -3.30 -17.93
C PHE A 262 -7.47 -1.89 -18.53
N ARG A 263 -6.86 -1.68 -19.69
CA ARG A 263 -6.90 -0.38 -20.38
C ARG A 263 -8.34 0.05 -20.68
N ASP A 264 -9.18 -0.87 -21.12
CA ASP A 264 -10.62 -0.63 -21.34
C ASP A 264 -11.36 -0.31 -20.03
N ALA A 265 -11.04 -1.01 -18.94
CA ALA A 265 -11.62 -0.75 -17.63
C ALA A 265 -11.24 0.64 -17.11
N TYR A 266 -9.97 1.03 -17.23
CA TYR A 266 -9.50 2.38 -16.89
C TYR A 266 -10.24 3.47 -17.70
N LEU A 267 -10.38 3.28 -19.01
CA LEU A 267 -11.09 4.23 -19.86
C LEU A 267 -12.56 4.40 -19.47
N ARG A 268 -13.24 3.30 -19.11
CA ARG A 268 -14.61 3.36 -18.59
C ARG A 268 -14.69 4.11 -17.25
N CYS A 269 -13.75 3.85 -16.32
CA CYS A 269 -13.69 4.61 -15.08
C CYS A 269 -13.54 6.10 -15.35
N ARG A 270 -12.63 6.48 -16.25
CA ARG A 270 -12.41 7.88 -16.63
C ARG A 270 -13.64 8.53 -17.25
N GLN A 271 -14.40 7.82 -18.09
CA GLN A 271 -15.64 8.31 -18.68
C GLN A 271 -16.73 8.56 -17.64
N VAL A 272 -16.80 7.72 -16.61
CA VAL A 272 -17.86 7.76 -15.61
C VAL A 272 -17.53 8.65 -14.43
N LEU A 273 -16.29 8.60 -13.95
CA LEU A 273 -15.84 9.27 -12.72
C LEU A 273 -15.06 10.56 -13.00
N GLY A 274 -14.74 10.84 -14.26
CA GLY A 274 -13.87 11.96 -14.63
C GLY A 274 -12.38 11.61 -14.58
N GLY A 275 -11.53 12.64 -14.61
CA GLY A 275 -10.08 12.47 -14.69
C GLY A 275 -9.38 12.27 -13.35
N ASP A 276 -10.09 12.32 -12.23
CA ASP A 276 -9.51 12.29 -10.89
C ASP A 276 -10.23 11.26 -10.01
N PHE A 277 -9.69 10.05 -9.96
CA PHE A 277 -10.20 8.99 -9.09
C PHE A 277 -9.05 8.18 -8.48
N PRO A 278 -9.19 7.67 -7.24
CA PRO A 278 -8.12 6.95 -6.57
C PRO A 278 -7.90 5.55 -7.15
N ILE A 279 -6.63 5.19 -7.32
CA ILE A 279 -6.18 3.90 -7.84
C ILE A 279 -5.25 3.23 -6.83
N GLN A 280 -5.55 1.99 -6.45
CA GLN A 280 -4.69 1.17 -5.61
C GLN A 280 -4.04 0.06 -6.45
N PHE A 281 -2.72 0.05 -6.52
CA PHE A 281 -1.96 -1.08 -7.05
C PHE A 281 -1.50 -1.98 -5.91
N SER A 282 -1.65 -3.28 -6.09
CA SER A 282 -1.09 -4.28 -5.19
C SER A 282 -0.31 -5.29 -6.02
N SER A 283 0.97 -5.47 -5.72
CA SER A 283 1.84 -6.36 -6.51
C SER A 283 2.79 -7.14 -5.61
N ASP A 284 3.06 -8.39 -5.96
CA ASP A 284 4.14 -9.18 -5.36
C ASP A 284 5.51 -8.81 -5.95
N ASP A 285 5.52 -8.11 -7.09
CA ASP A 285 6.73 -7.60 -7.73
C ASP A 285 6.85 -6.09 -7.51
N PRO A 286 7.86 -5.63 -6.77
CA PRO A 286 8.02 -4.22 -6.45
C PRO A 286 8.65 -3.40 -7.57
N HIS A 287 9.23 -4.03 -8.60
CA HIS A 287 10.12 -3.35 -9.54
C HIS A 287 9.40 -2.47 -10.56
N VAL A 288 8.34 -2.98 -11.21
CA VAL A 288 7.68 -2.19 -12.26
C VAL A 288 6.81 -1.09 -11.66
N PRO A 289 7.09 0.19 -11.93
CA PRO A 289 6.26 1.29 -11.45
C PRO A 289 5.02 1.47 -12.34
N TRP A 290 4.04 0.59 -12.17
CA TRP A 290 2.80 0.60 -12.97
C TRP A 290 2.03 1.92 -12.85
N GLU A 291 2.17 2.64 -11.78
CA GLU A 291 1.61 3.99 -11.59
C GLU A 291 2.15 5.02 -12.56
N MET A 292 3.30 4.77 -13.16
CA MET A 292 3.88 5.62 -14.20
C MET A 292 3.27 5.39 -15.59
N MET A 293 2.32 4.48 -15.76
CA MET A 293 1.61 4.31 -17.02
C MET A 293 1.08 5.66 -17.52
N LYS A 294 1.28 5.91 -18.81
CA LYS A 294 0.72 7.08 -19.50
C LYS A 294 -0.22 6.61 -20.59
N PRO A 295 -1.55 6.82 -20.44
CA PRO A 295 -2.50 6.44 -21.46
C PRO A 295 -2.26 7.18 -22.78
N ASP A 296 -2.29 6.44 -23.90
CA ASP A 296 -2.23 7.01 -25.24
C ASP A 296 -3.65 7.30 -25.76
N ILE A 297 -4.28 8.30 -25.15
CA ILE A 297 -5.64 8.74 -25.45
C ILE A 297 -5.71 10.26 -25.54
N ASP A 298 -6.82 10.77 -26.10
CA ASP A 298 -7.09 12.21 -26.25
C ASP A 298 -5.96 12.99 -26.92
N GLY A 299 -5.27 12.37 -27.87
CA GLY A 299 -4.12 12.97 -28.55
C GLY A 299 -2.92 13.20 -27.62
N GLY A 300 -2.76 12.37 -26.59
CA GLY A 300 -1.66 12.43 -25.63
C GLY A 300 -1.79 13.53 -24.57
N LYS A 301 -2.99 14.11 -24.40
CA LYS A 301 -3.26 15.16 -23.39
C LYS A 301 -3.34 14.61 -21.97
N VAL A 302 -3.70 13.34 -21.80
CA VAL A 302 -3.73 12.67 -20.48
C VAL A 302 -2.31 12.40 -20.02
N ASP A 303 -1.98 12.80 -18.82
CA ASP A 303 -0.66 12.58 -18.26
C ASP A 303 -0.52 11.17 -17.64
N HIS A 304 0.58 10.90 -16.96
CA HIS A 304 0.82 9.62 -16.27
C HIS A 304 -0.22 9.41 -15.16
N LEU A 305 -0.58 8.15 -14.89
CA LEU A 305 -1.61 7.86 -13.89
C LEU A 305 -1.33 8.53 -12.55
N TYR A 306 -0.12 8.45 -12.05
CA TYR A 306 0.26 9.00 -10.75
C TYR A 306 0.39 10.55 -10.73
N ILE A 307 0.27 11.22 -11.88
CA ILE A 307 0.13 12.68 -11.98
C ILE A 307 -1.35 13.06 -12.02
N GLU A 308 -2.15 12.31 -12.77
CA GLU A 308 -3.59 12.58 -12.94
C GLU A 308 -4.41 12.13 -11.71
N HIS A 309 -4.03 10.99 -11.09
CA HIS A 309 -4.81 10.31 -10.07
C HIS A 309 -4.07 10.21 -8.73
N PRO A 310 -4.80 10.20 -7.60
CA PRO A 310 -4.28 9.63 -6.35
C PRO A 310 -3.93 8.16 -6.57
N VAL A 311 -2.65 7.81 -6.42
CA VAL A 311 -2.19 6.43 -6.62
C VAL A 311 -1.31 6.02 -5.45
N ALA A 312 -1.50 4.80 -4.98
CA ALA A 312 -0.59 4.16 -4.05
C ALA A 312 -0.41 2.69 -4.40
N ARG A 313 0.70 2.12 -3.94
CA ARG A 313 1.02 0.70 -4.08
C ARG A 313 1.09 0.00 -2.74
N TRP A 314 0.90 -1.32 -2.76
CA TRP A 314 1.06 -2.19 -1.60
C TRP A 314 1.55 -3.57 -2.05
N PRO A 315 2.51 -4.19 -1.35
CA PRO A 315 2.96 -5.52 -1.72
C PRO A 315 1.90 -6.58 -1.39
N LEU A 316 1.67 -7.50 -2.31
CA LEU A 316 0.74 -8.62 -2.13
C LEU A 316 1.27 -9.67 -1.14
N ASN A 317 2.59 -9.88 -1.11
CA ASN A 317 3.23 -10.94 -0.31
C ASN A 317 3.42 -10.58 1.16
N THR A 318 2.81 -9.51 1.62
CA THR A 318 2.97 -9.04 2.99
C THR A 318 1.83 -9.50 3.89
N ASN A 319 2.17 -9.73 5.15
CA ASN A 319 1.21 -9.89 6.21
C ASN A 319 0.69 -8.55 6.77
N GLY A 320 1.21 -7.42 6.28
CA GLY A 320 0.76 -6.09 6.68
C GLY A 320 -0.60 -5.75 6.07
N ALA A 321 -1.52 -5.28 6.88
CA ALA A 321 -2.81 -4.78 6.42
C ALA A 321 -2.71 -3.33 5.95
N LEU A 322 -3.46 -2.97 4.92
CA LEU A 322 -3.66 -1.57 4.55
C LEU A 322 -4.36 -0.84 5.70
N ARG A 323 -3.80 0.29 6.10
CA ARG A 323 -4.34 1.12 7.18
C ARG A 323 -5.01 2.36 6.60
N PRO A 324 -6.31 2.54 6.83
CA PRO A 324 -7.05 3.70 6.30
C PRO A 324 -6.75 4.99 7.06
N THR A 325 -6.16 4.87 8.24
CA THR A 325 -5.94 6.00 9.13
C THR A 325 -4.59 5.89 9.82
N PHE A 326 -3.83 6.98 9.81
CA PHE A 326 -2.66 7.17 10.66
C PHE A 326 -3.15 7.80 11.96
N LEU A 327 -2.99 7.08 13.08
CA LEU A 327 -3.47 7.53 14.38
C LEU A 327 -2.74 8.78 14.86
N PRO A 328 -3.37 9.62 15.71
CA PRO A 328 -2.71 10.78 16.26
C PRO A 328 -1.44 10.42 17.04
N GLY A 329 -0.38 11.18 16.88
CA GLY A 329 0.90 10.92 17.53
C GLY A 329 1.95 11.94 17.16
N ASP A 330 3.17 11.71 17.63
CA ASP A 330 4.30 12.57 17.33
C ASP A 330 4.73 12.45 15.87
N ILE A 331 5.19 13.57 15.33
CA ILE A 331 5.96 13.63 14.08
C ILE A 331 7.42 13.70 14.48
N LEU A 332 8.22 12.71 14.08
CA LEU A 332 9.64 12.62 14.44
C LEU A 332 10.50 12.88 13.21
N SER A 333 11.55 13.72 13.35
CA SER A 333 12.40 14.11 12.22
C SER A 333 13.86 13.78 12.50
N PHE A 334 14.47 12.97 11.65
CA PHE A 334 15.88 12.60 11.64
C PHE A 334 16.57 13.24 10.45
N VAL A 335 17.47 14.18 10.70
CA VAL A 335 18.23 14.88 9.64
C VAL A 335 19.68 15.00 10.08
N PRO A 336 20.56 14.14 9.55
CA PRO A 336 21.98 14.18 9.85
C PRO A 336 22.67 15.44 9.31
N ASP A 337 23.69 15.92 10.00
CA ASP A 337 24.59 16.97 9.51
C ASP A 337 25.91 16.33 9.03
N TYR A 338 25.99 16.12 7.74
CA TYR A 338 27.16 15.48 7.15
C TYR A 338 28.34 16.45 7.03
N PRO A 339 29.54 16.07 7.54
CA PRO A 339 30.74 16.93 7.42
C PRO A 339 31.21 17.08 5.97
N VAL A 340 30.97 16.04 5.15
CA VAL A 340 31.25 15.98 3.72
C VAL A 340 29.91 15.79 2.98
N GLN A 341 29.75 16.34 1.78
CA GLN A 341 28.53 16.25 0.98
C GLN A 341 27.28 16.80 1.74
N LYS A 342 27.41 18.02 2.23
CA LYS A 342 26.34 18.71 2.97
C LYS A 342 25.08 18.86 2.14
N LEU A 343 23.93 18.55 2.74
CA LEU A 343 22.60 18.76 2.19
C LEU A 343 21.99 20.04 2.82
N ALA A 344 22.17 21.15 2.13
CA ALA A 344 21.73 22.46 2.65
C ALA A 344 20.21 22.54 2.77
N SER A 345 19.47 21.94 1.86
CA SER A 345 18.01 21.93 1.87
C SER A 345 17.46 20.97 2.92
N ALA A 346 18.12 19.85 3.21
CA ALA A 346 17.71 18.93 4.28
C ALA A 346 17.77 19.63 5.66
N ALA A 347 18.80 20.45 5.91
CA ALA A 347 18.87 21.25 7.15
C ALA A 347 17.73 22.28 7.22
N ALA A 348 17.39 22.94 6.10
CA ALA A 348 16.27 23.86 6.02
C ALA A 348 14.92 23.13 6.18
N GLU A 349 14.78 21.94 5.60
CA GLU A 349 13.62 21.06 5.74
C GLU A 349 13.39 20.66 7.20
N SER A 350 14.45 20.27 7.92
CA SER A 350 14.37 19.96 9.34
C SER A 350 13.86 21.16 10.18
N ALA A 351 14.37 22.35 9.92
CA ALA A 351 13.92 23.54 10.62
C ALA A 351 12.46 23.88 10.30
N TRP A 352 12.08 23.74 9.05
CA TRP A 352 10.74 24.01 8.57
C TRP A 352 9.70 23.00 9.11
N ILE A 353 9.98 21.70 9.07
CA ILE A 353 9.06 20.67 9.56
C ILE A 353 8.82 20.80 11.07
N CYS A 354 9.87 21.14 11.84
CA CYS A 354 9.75 21.38 13.27
C CYS A 354 8.90 22.64 13.56
N SER A 355 9.14 23.75 12.83
CA SER A 355 8.43 25.00 13.08
C SER A 355 7.00 25.03 12.54
N THR A 356 6.73 24.32 11.44
CA THR A 356 5.45 24.39 10.72
C THR A 356 4.51 23.26 11.11
N LEU A 357 5.03 22.04 11.28
CA LEU A 357 4.23 20.85 11.58
C LEU A 357 4.38 20.38 13.04
N GLY A 358 5.16 21.08 13.85
CA GLY A 358 5.40 20.70 15.25
C GLY A 358 6.23 19.42 15.41
N ALA A 359 7.02 19.05 14.41
CA ALA A 359 7.84 17.85 14.47
C ALA A 359 8.90 17.97 15.58
N ILE A 360 9.20 16.86 16.20
CA ILE A 360 10.26 16.70 17.19
C ILE A 360 11.54 16.34 16.46
N ARG A 361 12.57 17.16 16.59
CA ARG A 361 13.90 16.81 16.09
C ARG A 361 14.49 15.70 16.96
N MET A 362 14.83 14.59 16.32
CA MET A 362 15.50 13.46 16.95
C MET A 362 17.01 13.58 16.78
N ASP A 363 17.76 12.94 17.68
CA ASP A 363 19.18 12.72 17.47
C ASP A 363 19.36 11.79 16.24
N PRO A 364 20.01 12.25 15.17
CA PRO A 364 20.06 11.48 13.93
C PRO A 364 21.16 10.41 13.96
N THR A 365 21.34 9.74 15.09
CA THR A 365 22.27 8.62 15.27
C THR A 365 21.59 7.28 15.03
N ARG A 366 22.42 6.29 14.65
CA ARG A 366 21.96 4.92 14.41
C ARG A 366 21.23 4.34 15.63
N ASP A 367 21.80 4.49 16.81
CA ASP A 367 21.22 3.94 18.03
C ASP A 367 19.86 4.59 18.34
N ALA A 368 19.73 5.91 18.21
CA ALA A 368 18.47 6.61 18.42
C ALA A 368 17.38 6.18 17.42
N PHE A 369 17.77 5.93 16.17
CA PHE A 369 16.84 5.45 15.15
C PHE A 369 16.38 4.01 15.42
N LEU A 370 17.31 3.10 15.76
CA LEU A 370 16.98 1.72 16.12
C LEU A 370 16.15 1.63 17.41
N ASP A 371 16.46 2.45 18.42
CA ASP A 371 15.67 2.55 19.65
C ASP A 371 14.21 2.98 19.36
N LEU A 372 14.02 3.90 18.42
CA LEU A 372 12.69 4.27 17.96
C LEU A 372 12.00 3.06 17.30
N LEU A 373 12.66 2.35 16.38
CA LEU A 373 12.09 1.20 15.70
C LEU A 373 11.69 0.10 16.69
N ASP A 374 12.49 -0.12 17.72
CA ASP A 374 12.20 -1.06 18.81
C ASP A 374 11.07 -0.60 19.75
N GLY A 375 10.43 0.54 19.46
CA GLY A 375 9.28 1.04 20.20
C GLY A 375 9.60 1.73 21.51
N LYS A 376 10.86 2.14 21.74
CA LYS A 376 11.29 2.82 22.97
C LYS A 376 10.80 4.27 23.10
N HIS A 377 10.24 4.85 22.03
CA HIS A 377 9.60 6.16 22.12
C HIS A 377 8.33 6.09 22.98
N PRO A 378 8.18 6.98 24.00
CA PRO A 378 7.14 6.82 25.03
C PRO A 378 5.73 7.20 24.58
N ARG A 379 5.60 7.94 23.47
CA ARG A 379 4.32 8.41 22.94
C ARG A 379 4.00 7.70 21.61
N PRO A 380 2.72 7.65 21.19
CA PRO A 380 2.38 7.21 19.86
C PRO A 380 3.08 8.05 18.78
N VAL A 381 3.47 7.43 17.68
CA VAL A 381 4.14 8.07 16.55
C VAL A 381 3.25 8.00 15.32
N GLN A 382 2.94 9.17 14.75
CA GLN A 382 2.12 9.29 13.56
C GLN A 382 2.96 9.29 12.28
N MET A 383 4.14 9.92 12.32
CA MET A 383 5.03 10.02 11.15
C MET A 383 6.50 9.99 11.57
N ILE A 384 7.30 9.27 10.80
CA ILE A 384 8.77 9.28 10.88
C ILE A 384 9.28 9.90 9.59
N HIS A 385 9.98 11.02 9.71
CA HIS A 385 10.60 11.75 8.61
C HIS A 385 12.12 11.61 8.67
N PHE A 386 12.70 11.28 7.54
CA PHE A 386 14.14 11.27 7.33
C PHE A 386 14.48 12.12 6.10
N ALA A 387 15.45 13.03 6.24
CA ALA A 387 16.04 13.74 5.12
C ALA A 387 17.57 13.64 5.21
N GLY A 388 18.18 12.98 4.21
CA GLY A 388 19.60 12.65 4.26
C GLY A 388 20.07 11.87 3.04
N HIS A 389 21.23 11.23 3.17
CA HIS A 389 21.74 10.34 2.13
C HIS A 389 21.10 8.96 2.20
N GLY A 390 20.65 8.47 1.06
CA GLY A 390 20.33 7.07 0.84
C GLY A 390 21.59 6.31 0.45
N MET A 391 21.64 5.06 0.83
CA MET A 391 22.70 4.13 0.42
C MET A 391 22.12 3.10 -0.53
N ALA A 392 22.73 2.95 -1.69
CA ALA A 392 22.50 1.78 -2.51
C ALA A 392 23.53 0.72 -2.15
N ASP A 393 23.10 -0.50 -1.95
CA ASP A 393 24.03 -1.61 -1.83
C ASP A 393 24.39 -2.14 -3.22
N THR A 394 25.68 -2.21 -3.48
CA THR A 394 26.24 -2.72 -4.74
C THR A 394 26.27 -4.27 -4.79
N GLY A 395 25.80 -4.96 -3.76
CA GLY A 395 25.94 -6.41 -3.66
C GLY A 395 24.78 -7.23 -3.14
N SER A 396 23.89 -6.66 -2.30
CA SER A 396 22.90 -7.45 -1.56
C SER A 396 21.43 -7.00 -1.69
N ASN A 397 21.10 -6.00 -2.49
CA ASN A 397 19.78 -5.35 -2.54
C ASN A 397 19.37 -4.64 -1.21
N ASP A 398 20.32 -4.33 -0.35
CA ASP A 398 20.10 -3.76 0.97
C ASP A 398 20.26 -2.24 0.96
N GLY A 399 19.39 -1.54 0.22
CA GLY A 399 19.32 -0.09 0.33
C GLY A 399 19.12 0.35 1.79
N GLY A 400 19.82 1.40 2.20
CA GLY A 400 19.79 1.89 3.58
C GLY A 400 19.73 3.40 3.65
N ILE A 401 19.74 3.93 4.86
CA ILE A 401 19.87 5.36 5.15
C ILE A 401 21.18 5.61 5.89
N GLU A 402 21.85 6.71 5.58
CA GLU A 402 23.05 7.12 6.26
C GLU A 402 22.69 8.06 7.40
N LEU A 403 22.92 7.64 8.65
CA LEU A 403 22.75 8.48 9.83
C LEU A 403 24.07 9.18 10.19
N GLN A 404 24.06 10.01 11.23
CA GLN A 404 25.18 10.88 11.60
C GLN A 404 26.48 10.12 11.88
N ASP A 405 26.38 8.94 12.44
CA ASP A 405 27.49 8.13 12.95
C ASP A 405 27.69 6.83 12.17
N ALA A 406 26.63 6.22 11.67
CA ALA A 406 26.68 4.97 10.93
C ALA A 406 25.40 4.74 10.10
N PRO A 407 25.47 3.97 9.02
CA PRO A 407 24.28 3.62 8.23
C PRO A 407 23.37 2.64 8.96
N VAL A 408 22.10 2.63 8.54
CA VAL A 408 21.11 1.61 8.89
C VAL A 408 20.63 0.95 7.59
N GLY A 409 20.87 -0.35 7.48
CA GLY A 409 20.45 -1.17 6.35
C GLY A 409 19.07 -1.81 6.54
N LEU A 410 18.47 -2.30 5.45
CA LEU A 410 17.17 -2.95 5.46
C LEU A 410 17.09 -4.16 6.39
N MET A 411 18.15 -4.96 6.48
CA MET A 411 18.17 -6.14 7.35
C MET A 411 18.07 -5.78 8.84
N GLU A 412 18.47 -4.59 9.22
CA GLU A 412 18.35 -4.11 10.59
C GLU A 412 16.94 -3.61 10.90
N VAL A 413 16.22 -3.18 9.88
CA VAL A 413 14.83 -2.72 10.00
C VAL A 413 13.83 -3.88 9.82
N ASN A 414 14.22 -4.92 9.08
CA ASN A 414 13.38 -6.11 8.86
C ASN A 414 13.61 -7.17 9.96
N GLN A 415 13.36 -6.80 11.20
CA GLN A 415 13.55 -7.68 12.35
C GLN A 415 12.30 -7.75 13.24
N SER A 416 12.17 -8.86 13.96
CA SER A 416 11.08 -9.05 14.90
C SER A 416 11.13 -8.12 16.12
N SER A 417 12.25 -7.45 16.35
CA SER A 417 12.42 -6.43 17.38
C SER A 417 11.73 -5.11 17.03
N VAL A 418 11.45 -4.85 15.75
CA VAL A 418 10.76 -3.64 15.30
C VAL A 418 9.31 -3.66 15.80
N GLN A 419 9.03 -2.80 16.77
CA GLN A 419 7.72 -2.75 17.44
C GLN A 419 6.88 -1.54 17.03
N ILE A 420 7.54 -0.44 16.61
CA ILE A 420 6.84 0.83 16.36
C ILE A 420 5.79 0.71 15.25
N GLY A 421 6.07 -0.05 14.20
CA GLY A 421 5.15 -0.28 13.11
C GLY A 421 3.89 -1.03 13.58
N HIS A 422 4.05 -2.09 14.37
CA HIS A 422 2.94 -2.87 14.92
C HIS A 422 2.15 -2.08 15.96
N ARG A 423 2.83 -1.28 16.81
CA ARG A 423 2.21 -0.49 17.86
C ARG A 423 1.41 0.70 17.30
N ASP A 424 2.03 1.50 16.44
CA ASP A 424 1.48 2.80 16.03
C ASP A 424 1.13 2.84 14.54
N GLY A 425 1.81 2.06 13.69
CA GLY A 425 1.65 2.05 12.24
C GLY A 425 1.92 3.40 11.58
N PRO A 426 3.03 4.08 11.91
CA PRO A 426 3.27 5.41 11.37
C PRO A 426 3.50 5.42 9.87
N LEU A 427 3.34 6.59 9.25
CA LEU A 427 3.86 6.87 7.92
C LEU A 427 5.37 7.10 8.00
N ILE A 428 6.14 6.45 7.11
CA ILE A 428 7.55 6.77 6.90
C ILE A 428 7.67 7.69 5.68
N VAL A 429 8.43 8.77 5.81
CA VAL A 429 8.79 9.68 4.71
C VAL A 429 10.31 9.69 4.59
N LEU A 430 10.80 9.14 3.48
CA LEU A 430 12.23 9.10 3.17
C LEU A 430 12.55 10.10 2.07
N ASN A 431 13.05 11.25 2.45
CA ASN A 431 13.66 12.23 1.56
C ASN A 431 15.16 11.94 1.44
N ALA A 432 15.46 10.76 0.91
CA ALA A 432 16.84 10.32 0.75
C ALA A 432 17.33 10.63 -0.65
N CYS A 433 18.35 11.46 -0.73
CA CYS A 433 19.06 11.77 -1.97
C CYS A 433 20.21 10.78 -2.11
N GLU A 434 20.27 10.06 -3.20
CA GLU A 434 21.38 9.16 -3.46
C GLU A 434 22.60 9.99 -3.88
N ALA A 435 23.65 10.01 -3.05
CA ALA A 435 24.86 10.81 -3.29
C ALA A 435 25.87 10.13 -4.23
N SER A 436 25.68 8.86 -4.62
CA SER A 436 26.62 8.10 -5.44
C SER A 436 26.06 7.79 -6.82
N ALA A 437 26.59 8.45 -7.83
CA ALA A 437 26.37 8.12 -9.22
C ALA A 437 26.77 6.66 -9.50
N GLY A 438 25.83 5.85 -9.97
CA GLY A 438 26.11 4.51 -10.53
C GLY A 438 25.56 3.31 -9.78
N ALA A 439 24.82 3.49 -8.68
CA ALA A 439 24.23 2.37 -7.96
C ALA A 439 22.77 2.10 -8.38
N GLU A 440 22.31 0.87 -8.17
CA GLU A 440 21.00 0.39 -8.61
C GLU A 440 19.85 1.28 -8.13
N MET A 441 19.13 1.86 -9.07
CA MET A 441 18.14 2.94 -8.89
C MET A 441 16.90 2.55 -8.09
N LEU A 442 16.63 1.28 -7.91
CA LEU A 442 15.36 0.80 -7.34
C LEU A 442 15.47 0.39 -5.87
N GLY A 443 16.67 0.36 -5.28
CA GLY A 443 16.93 -0.26 -3.98
C GLY A 443 16.10 0.30 -2.84
N MET A 444 15.99 1.62 -2.69
CA MET A 444 15.24 2.20 -1.58
C MET A 444 13.74 1.93 -1.68
N ASN A 445 13.15 2.16 -2.84
CA ASN A 445 11.70 2.00 -2.97
C ASN A 445 11.28 0.53 -2.98
N THR A 446 12.06 -0.35 -3.60
CA THR A 446 11.75 -1.78 -3.64
C THR A 446 12.03 -2.46 -2.31
N GLY A 447 13.15 -2.15 -1.66
CA GLY A 447 13.51 -2.70 -0.36
C GLY A 447 12.62 -2.19 0.78
N TRP A 448 12.56 -0.88 0.97
CA TRP A 448 11.72 -0.27 2.00
C TRP A 448 10.23 -0.46 1.75
N GLY A 449 9.80 -0.42 0.48
CA GLY A 449 8.41 -0.65 0.10
C GLY A 449 7.91 -2.05 0.44
N ALA A 450 8.77 -3.05 0.41
CA ALA A 450 8.44 -4.42 0.84
C ALA A 450 8.52 -4.57 2.37
N MET A 451 9.51 -3.94 3.01
CA MET A 451 9.77 -4.06 4.44
C MET A 451 8.72 -3.35 5.30
N VAL A 452 8.35 -2.11 4.93
CA VAL A 452 7.39 -1.27 5.66
C VAL A 452 6.10 -2.03 6.00
N PRO A 453 5.43 -2.70 5.06
CA PRO A 453 4.26 -3.50 5.39
C PRO A 453 4.56 -4.72 6.25
N ALA A 454 5.71 -5.37 6.04
CA ALA A 454 6.08 -6.58 6.77
C ALA A 454 6.30 -6.30 8.28
N THR A 455 6.77 -5.10 8.61
CA THR A 455 7.02 -4.65 10.00
C THR A 455 5.88 -3.82 10.58
N GLY A 456 4.73 -3.74 9.91
CA GLY A 456 3.49 -3.17 10.45
C GLY A 456 3.31 -1.66 10.27
N PHE A 457 4.22 -0.97 9.58
CA PHE A 457 4.05 0.44 9.25
C PHE A 457 2.84 0.67 8.33
N GLY A 458 2.20 1.83 8.45
CA GLY A 458 0.99 2.16 7.70
C GLY A 458 1.25 2.64 6.28
N GLY A 459 2.47 3.11 5.99
CA GLY A 459 2.82 3.60 4.66
C GLY A 459 4.23 4.13 4.54
N LEU A 460 4.63 4.39 3.28
CA LEU A 460 5.92 4.97 2.92
C LEU A 460 5.74 5.96 1.77
N ILE A 461 6.40 7.09 1.86
CA ILE A 461 6.67 8.00 0.74
C ILE A 461 8.18 8.00 0.53
N ALA A 462 8.64 7.60 -0.65
CA ALA A 462 10.05 7.57 -0.98
C ALA A 462 10.28 7.77 -2.49
N PRO A 463 11.42 8.33 -2.90
CA PRO A 463 11.75 8.45 -4.32
C PRO A 463 12.21 7.11 -4.90
N LEU A 464 11.92 6.90 -6.18
CA LEU A 464 12.31 5.73 -6.97
C LEU A 464 13.74 5.82 -7.50
N TRP A 465 14.24 7.02 -7.67
CA TRP A 465 15.63 7.34 -8.07
C TRP A 465 16.13 8.55 -7.31
N ALA A 466 17.44 8.81 -7.43
CA ALA A 466 18.10 9.94 -6.79
C ALA A 466 17.40 11.27 -7.10
N VAL A 467 17.14 12.06 -6.09
CA VAL A 467 16.48 13.36 -6.20
C VAL A 467 17.40 14.48 -5.71
N GLN A 468 17.26 15.65 -6.31
CA GLN A 468 18.00 16.83 -5.88
C GLN A 468 17.46 17.31 -4.52
N ASP A 469 18.37 17.64 -3.60
CA ASP A 469 18.08 18.11 -2.24
C ASP A 469 17.02 19.24 -2.18
N ALA A 470 17.09 20.22 -3.06
CA ALA A 470 16.11 21.31 -3.11
C ALA A 470 14.72 20.83 -3.56
N MET A 471 14.63 19.86 -4.50
CA MET A 471 13.35 19.32 -4.93
C MET A 471 12.75 18.38 -3.87
N ALA A 472 13.58 17.64 -3.16
CA ALA A 472 13.14 16.83 -2.03
C ALA A 472 12.44 17.69 -0.97
N PHE A 473 13.05 18.80 -0.57
CA PHE A 473 12.45 19.77 0.34
C PHE A 473 11.15 20.37 -0.22
N GLN A 474 11.12 20.74 -1.52
CA GLN A 474 9.90 21.26 -2.14
C GLN A 474 8.76 20.23 -2.11
N MET A 475 9.05 18.97 -2.39
CA MET A 475 8.06 17.88 -2.29
C MET A 475 7.54 17.69 -0.87
N ALA A 476 8.40 17.78 0.15
CA ALA A 476 7.98 17.75 1.55
C ALA A 476 7.04 18.93 1.87
N GLN A 477 7.38 20.15 1.45
CA GLN A 477 6.57 21.35 1.68
C GLN A 477 5.18 21.26 1.01
N ASP A 478 5.09 20.63 -0.14
CA ASP A 478 3.84 20.50 -0.88
C ASP A 478 2.98 19.32 -0.41
N THR A 479 3.57 18.29 0.19
CA THR A 479 2.88 17.06 0.61
C THR A 479 2.48 17.07 2.09
N LEU A 480 3.43 17.34 2.99
CA LEU A 480 3.26 17.06 4.41
C LEU A 480 2.18 17.91 5.10
N PRO A 481 2.03 19.22 4.82
CA PRO A 481 0.94 20.00 5.42
C PRO A 481 -0.45 19.50 5.04
N GLN A 482 -0.60 18.99 3.82
CA GLN A 482 -1.86 18.42 3.36
C GLN A 482 -2.21 17.16 4.16
N LEU A 483 -1.22 16.27 4.38
CA LEU A 483 -1.40 15.05 5.18
C LEU A 483 -1.76 15.39 6.63
N VAL A 484 -0.97 16.24 7.28
CA VAL A 484 -1.16 16.61 8.70
C VAL A 484 -2.51 17.30 8.92
N SER A 485 -3.07 17.96 7.90
CA SER A 485 -4.41 18.54 7.99
C SER A 485 -5.53 17.49 8.20
N GLY A 486 -5.27 16.22 7.90
CA GLY A 486 -6.25 15.12 7.93
C GLY A 486 -7.36 15.20 6.87
N ARG A 487 -7.39 16.27 6.08
CA ARG A 487 -8.47 16.52 5.09
C ARG A 487 -8.20 15.82 3.75
N VAL A 488 -6.95 15.57 3.44
CA VAL A 488 -6.50 15.03 2.15
C VAL A 488 -6.01 13.60 2.35
N THR A 489 -6.29 12.71 1.41
CA THR A 489 -5.80 11.34 1.47
C THR A 489 -4.31 11.24 1.12
N LEU A 490 -3.66 10.17 1.55
CA LEU A 490 -2.25 9.90 1.27
C LEU A 490 -1.94 9.99 -0.24
N GLY A 491 -2.72 9.30 -1.06
CA GLY A 491 -2.53 9.34 -2.51
C GLY A 491 -2.75 10.72 -3.11
N ALA A 492 -3.75 11.47 -2.62
CA ALA A 492 -4.06 12.80 -3.14
C ALA A 492 -2.98 13.82 -2.78
N ALA A 493 -2.47 13.81 -1.55
CA ALA A 493 -1.43 14.74 -1.12
C ALA A 493 -0.15 14.60 -1.96
N VAL A 494 0.28 13.37 -2.24
CA VAL A 494 1.47 13.12 -3.06
C VAL A 494 1.20 13.43 -4.54
N ARG A 495 -0.01 13.11 -5.06
CA ARG A 495 -0.42 13.47 -6.40
C ARG A 495 -0.36 14.98 -6.61
N ASP A 496 -0.92 15.77 -5.69
CA ASP A 496 -0.99 17.22 -5.80
C ASP A 496 0.40 17.87 -5.79
N ALA A 497 1.29 17.38 -4.93
CA ALA A 497 2.69 17.81 -4.91
C ALA A 497 3.40 17.47 -6.24
N ARG A 498 3.17 16.28 -6.76
CA ARG A 498 3.75 15.81 -8.03
C ARG A 498 3.21 16.63 -9.22
N TRP A 499 1.89 16.83 -9.27
CA TRP A 499 1.25 17.69 -10.27
C TRP A 499 1.86 19.09 -10.31
N LYS A 500 2.00 19.73 -9.14
CA LYS A 500 2.55 21.08 -9.01
C LYS A 500 3.97 21.20 -9.54
N ASN A 501 4.78 20.15 -9.37
CA ASN A 501 6.20 20.15 -9.69
C ASN A 501 6.58 19.33 -10.93
N ALA A 502 5.60 18.74 -11.62
CA ALA A 502 5.84 17.82 -12.74
C ALA A 502 6.63 18.40 -13.90
N ASP A 503 6.51 19.71 -14.16
CA ASP A 503 7.22 20.40 -15.24
C ASP A 503 8.55 21.02 -14.77
N ALA A 504 8.79 21.08 -13.46
CA ALA A 504 9.98 21.70 -12.91
C ALA A 504 11.20 20.76 -12.89
N SER A 505 10.97 19.46 -12.57
CA SER A 505 12.07 18.52 -12.42
C SER A 505 11.59 17.07 -12.55
N VAL A 506 12.43 16.23 -13.16
CA VAL A 506 12.24 14.77 -13.16
C VAL A 506 12.27 14.20 -11.72
N ALA A 507 12.95 14.85 -10.80
CA ALA A 507 13.00 14.43 -9.39
C ALA A 507 11.63 14.48 -8.72
N ALA A 508 10.73 15.39 -9.10
CA ALA A 508 9.35 15.41 -8.58
C ALA A 508 8.56 14.14 -9.00
N LEU A 509 8.91 13.55 -10.13
CA LEU A 509 8.30 12.34 -10.68
C LEU A 509 8.86 11.05 -10.05
N ALA A 510 9.91 11.15 -9.25
CA ALA A 510 10.53 10.00 -8.57
C ALA A 510 9.67 9.45 -7.44
N TYR A 511 8.87 10.28 -6.78
CA TYR A 511 8.19 9.89 -5.54
C TYR A 511 7.07 8.88 -5.78
N LEU A 512 7.16 7.77 -5.07
CA LEU A 512 6.10 6.76 -4.99
C LEU A 512 5.49 6.73 -3.60
N THR A 513 4.28 6.21 -3.54
CA THR A 513 3.48 6.10 -2.32
C THR A 513 3.16 4.65 -2.06
N HIS A 514 3.52 4.13 -0.89
CA HIS A 514 3.11 2.82 -0.40
C HIS A 514 2.12 3.03 0.75
N GLY A 515 1.03 2.29 0.75
CA GLY A 515 -0.02 2.39 1.75
C GLY A 515 -1.41 2.31 1.14
N ASP A 516 -2.43 2.56 1.95
CA ASP A 516 -3.80 2.74 1.46
C ASP A 516 -3.90 4.10 0.78
N VAL A 517 -4.25 4.12 -0.50
CA VAL A 517 -4.39 5.36 -1.28
C VAL A 517 -5.38 6.34 -0.64
N MET A 518 -6.37 5.81 0.09
CA MET A 518 -7.41 6.56 0.79
C MET A 518 -7.05 6.90 2.24
N ALA A 519 -5.89 6.46 2.75
CA ALA A 519 -5.48 6.72 4.13
C ALA A 519 -5.45 8.22 4.44
N ARG A 520 -5.83 8.55 5.67
CA ARG A 520 -5.82 9.92 6.20
C ARG A 520 -5.13 9.99 7.55
N PHE A 521 -4.61 11.13 7.86
CA PHE A 521 -4.18 11.43 9.23
C PHE A 521 -5.42 11.73 10.08
N ALA A 522 -5.55 11.04 11.21
CA ALA A 522 -6.53 11.42 12.21
C ALA A 522 -6.04 12.72 12.88
N THR A 523 -6.94 13.67 13.01
CA THR A 523 -6.71 14.90 13.78
C THR A 523 -7.07 14.63 15.23
N SER A 524 -6.22 15.11 16.15
CA SER A 524 -6.46 15.05 17.60
C SER A 524 -7.67 15.89 18.02
#